data_2622f45a49c3f1c1a5826df8d0c5fde9
#
_entry.id   2622f45a49c3f1c1a5826df8d0c5fde9
#
_cell.length_a   1.000
_cell.length_b   1.000
_cell.length_c   1.000
_cell.angle_alpha   90.00
_cell.angle_beta   90.00
_cell.angle_gamma   90.00
#
_symmetry.space_group_name_H-M   'P 1'
#
loop_
_entity.id
_entity.type
_entity.pdbx_description
1 polymer ?
#
loop_
_entity_poly.entity_id
_entity_poly.type
_entity_poly.pdbx_seq_one_letter_code
_entity_poly.pdbx_strand_id
1 'polypeptide(L)'
;GDVYKRQVLQFVCSNGTLNAGETPTESAMARVNPNIRKIVPATTVSATTVPVETTTAKPKATKATTQPQTKATKATKATTQPVTTTQATVPFATAIPPKEPVDYQSQWDAGYLVAIDNPDKTYECSKVTLTDEDRDLLERLCMGEFGSGGFIGAALIAQSVKDAMCFDGYPTVASVIENCHYTGSTKIGTNQECIQAVSYIFDENKDAVQHRIMYMYNPDMVQSAFHESQNYILTYQTVRFFDRWGY
;
A
#
# COMPACT_ATOMS: atom_id res chain seq x y z
N GLY A 1 18.64 18.05 5.08
CA GLY A 1 18.17 16.69 5.15
C GLY A 1 17.06 16.54 4.15
N ASP A 2 17.34 15.90 3.00
CA ASP A 2 16.33 15.64 1.98
C ASP A 2 15.35 14.60 2.53
N VAL A 3 14.14 15.06 2.84
CA VAL A 3 13.01 14.21 3.16
C VAL A 3 12.60 13.51 1.85
N TYR A 4 12.95 12.23 1.72
CA TYR A 4 12.53 11.40 0.60
C TYR A 4 11.00 11.33 0.57
N LYS A 5 10.41 11.99 -0.42
CA LYS A 5 8.96 11.97 -0.64
C LYS A 5 8.56 10.59 -1.14
N ARG A 6 7.91 9.80 -0.31
CA ARG A 6 7.20 8.59 -0.75
C ARG A 6 6.00 9.04 -1.58
N GLN A 7 5.93 8.63 -2.84
CA GLN A 7 4.73 8.82 -3.64
C GLN A 7 3.81 7.63 -3.41
N VAL A 8 2.66 7.88 -2.86
CA VAL A 8 1.64 6.89 -2.56
C VAL A 8 0.44 7.07 -3.48
N LEU A 9 -0.20 5.97 -3.76
CA LEU A 9 -1.26 5.79 -4.72
C LEU A 9 -2.58 6.41 -4.32
N GLN A 10 -3.22 7.05 -5.26
CA GLN A 10 -4.63 7.40 -5.18
C GLN A 10 -5.46 6.26 -5.80
N PHE A 11 -6.10 5.45 -4.95
CA PHE A 11 -7.07 4.46 -5.43
C PHE A 11 -8.38 5.17 -5.81
N VAL A 12 -8.61 5.32 -7.10
CA VAL A 12 -9.94 5.59 -7.63
C VAL A 12 -10.51 4.27 -8.10
N CYS A 13 -11.53 3.76 -7.45
CA CYS A 13 -12.31 2.61 -7.94
C CYS A 13 -13.00 3.02 -9.25
N SER A 14 -12.35 2.75 -10.37
CA SER A 14 -12.97 2.81 -11.69
C SER A 14 -12.96 1.40 -12.25
N ASN A 15 -14.15 0.84 -12.50
CA ASN A 15 -14.34 -0.37 -13.28
C ASN A 15 -13.82 -0.13 -14.71
N GLY A 16 -12.54 -0.42 -14.95
CA GLY A 16 -11.88 -0.34 -16.24
C GLY A 16 -11.40 -1.70 -16.69
N THR A 17 -11.80 -2.09 -17.87
CA THR A 17 -11.44 -3.32 -18.57
C THR A 17 -9.92 -3.45 -18.69
N LEU A 18 -9.36 -4.57 -18.23
CA LEU A 18 -7.94 -4.90 -18.29
C LEU A 18 -7.50 -5.03 -19.74
N ASN A 19 -6.56 -4.20 -20.18
CA ASN A 19 -5.77 -4.44 -21.37
C ASN A 19 -4.63 -5.40 -21.01
N ALA A 20 -4.56 -6.53 -21.72
CA ALA A 20 -3.51 -7.52 -21.57
C ALA A 20 -2.17 -6.97 -22.07
N GLY A 21 -1.31 -6.56 -21.14
CA GLY A 21 0.08 -6.19 -21.38
C GLY A 21 0.96 -6.84 -20.32
N GLU A 22 1.84 -7.70 -20.76
CA GLU A 22 2.94 -8.39 -20.08
C GLU A 22 2.66 -8.84 -18.63
N THR A 23 2.37 -10.13 -18.48
CA THR A 23 2.37 -10.81 -17.18
C THR A 23 3.75 -10.70 -16.54
N PRO A 24 3.84 -10.29 -15.25
CA PRO A 24 5.11 -10.34 -14.51
C PRO A 24 5.68 -11.77 -14.60
N THR A 25 7.00 -11.87 -14.78
CA THR A 25 7.67 -13.17 -14.74
C THR A 25 7.32 -13.89 -13.44
N GLU A 26 7.08 -15.19 -13.49
CA GLU A 26 6.66 -16.03 -12.35
C GLU A 26 7.54 -15.85 -11.10
N SER A 27 8.79 -15.45 -11.28
CA SER A 27 9.77 -15.12 -10.24
C SER A 27 9.44 -13.83 -9.44
N ALA A 28 8.56 -12.97 -9.94
CA ALA A 28 8.21 -11.68 -9.31
C ALA A 28 6.92 -11.73 -8.49
N MET A 29 6.15 -12.83 -8.58
CA MET A 29 4.87 -12.96 -7.90
C MET A 29 5.04 -13.45 -6.46
N ALA A 30 4.30 -12.85 -5.54
CA ALA A 30 4.24 -13.29 -4.15
C ALA A 30 3.74 -14.75 -4.04
N ARG A 31 4.48 -15.57 -3.30
CA ARG A 31 4.09 -16.97 -3.02
C ARG A 31 3.28 -17.03 -1.73
N VAL A 32 1.98 -17.04 -1.88
CA VAL A 32 1.03 -17.04 -0.75
C VAL A 32 1.08 -18.36 0.00
N ASN A 33 1.05 -18.29 1.33
CA ASN A 33 1.02 -19.45 2.21
C ASN A 33 -0.25 -20.30 1.93
N PRO A 34 -0.13 -21.57 1.50
CA PRO A 34 -1.27 -22.41 1.17
C PRO A 34 -2.16 -22.74 2.40
N ASN A 35 -1.63 -22.57 3.61
CA ASN A 35 -2.34 -22.81 4.86
C ASN A 35 -3.03 -21.56 5.43
N ILE A 36 -3.08 -20.45 4.69
CA ILE A 36 -3.59 -19.16 5.17
C ILE A 36 -5.01 -19.26 5.74
N ARG A 37 -5.87 -20.14 5.22
CA ARG A 37 -7.22 -20.37 5.74
C ARG A 37 -7.26 -20.94 7.15
N LYS A 38 -6.16 -21.51 7.63
CA LYS A 38 -6.02 -21.97 9.03
C LYS A 38 -5.53 -20.86 9.95
N ILE A 39 -4.87 -19.85 9.36
CA ILE A 39 -4.30 -18.69 10.08
C ILE A 39 -5.39 -17.64 10.31
N VAL A 40 -6.30 -17.49 9.34
CA VAL A 40 -7.43 -16.55 9.43
C VAL A 40 -8.68 -17.32 9.85
N PRO A 41 -9.13 -17.21 11.11
CA PRO A 41 -10.34 -17.90 11.55
C PRO A 41 -11.55 -17.41 10.76
N ALA A 42 -12.38 -18.34 10.30
CA ALA A 42 -13.67 -18.02 9.68
C ALA A 42 -14.54 -17.26 10.70
N THR A 43 -14.75 -15.98 10.47
CA THR A 43 -15.58 -15.15 11.37
C THR A 43 -17.03 -15.58 11.24
N THR A 44 -17.58 -16.11 12.32
CA THR A 44 -19.02 -16.29 12.45
C THR A 44 -19.65 -14.91 12.61
N VAL A 45 -20.28 -14.39 11.57
CA VAL A 45 -20.95 -13.07 11.58
C VAL A 45 -22.19 -13.21 12.47
N SER A 46 -22.10 -12.80 13.72
CA SER A 46 -23.30 -12.47 14.51
C SER A 46 -23.83 -11.14 13.98
N ALA A 47 -24.87 -11.21 13.17
CA ALA A 47 -25.56 -10.03 12.67
C ALA A 47 -26.30 -9.36 13.85
N THR A 48 -25.66 -8.38 14.46
CA THR A 48 -26.34 -7.44 15.36
C THR A 48 -27.00 -6.37 14.48
N THR A 49 -28.30 -6.51 14.27
CA THR A 49 -29.13 -5.50 13.61
C THR A 49 -29.28 -4.30 14.55
N VAL A 50 -28.55 -3.22 14.24
CA VAL A 50 -28.77 -1.91 14.85
C VAL A 50 -29.92 -1.24 14.08
N PRO A 51 -30.99 -0.73 14.72
CA PRO A 51 -32.05 0.00 14.02
C PRO A 51 -31.51 1.32 13.47
N VAL A 52 -31.68 1.53 12.16
CA VAL A 52 -31.38 2.81 11.50
C VAL A 52 -32.52 3.79 11.83
N GLU A 53 -32.25 4.79 12.65
CA GLU A 53 -33.13 5.96 12.76
C GLU A 53 -32.91 6.88 11.56
N THR A 54 -33.95 7.00 10.76
CA THR A 54 -33.98 7.88 9.57
C THR A 54 -34.31 9.30 10.00
N THR A 55 -33.31 10.17 10.14
CA THR A 55 -33.55 11.60 10.29
C THR A 55 -33.46 12.27 8.92
N THR A 56 -34.61 12.64 8.41
CA THR A 56 -34.78 13.46 7.20
C THR A 56 -34.40 14.91 7.49
N ALA A 57 -33.26 15.38 6.99
CA ALA A 57 -32.91 16.81 6.97
C ALA A 57 -33.05 17.37 5.57
N LYS A 58 -33.89 18.42 5.48
CA LYS A 58 -34.28 19.19 4.29
C LYS A 58 -33.10 20.03 3.76
N PRO A 59 -32.80 20.05 2.45
CA PRO A 59 -31.71 20.85 1.91
C PRO A 59 -32.05 22.33 1.84
N LYS A 60 -31.16 23.19 2.36
CA LYS A 60 -31.20 24.64 2.26
C LYS A 60 -30.36 25.08 1.05
N ALA A 61 -30.98 25.69 0.08
CA ALA A 61 -30.34 26.25 -1.11
C ALA A 61 -29.40 27.40 -0.74
N THR A 62 -28.16 27.35 -1.24
CA THR A 62 -27.22 28.48 -1.17
C THR A 62 -26.89 28.99 -2.58
N LYS A 63 -27.00 30.30 -2.70
CA LYS A 63 -26.92 31.14 -3.91
C LYS A 63 -25.54 31.03 -4.61
N ALA A 64 -25.60 31.02 -5.93
CA ALA A 64 -24.47 31.22 -6.83
C ALA A 64 -23.87 32.63 -6.66
N THR A 65 -22.55 32.71 -6.56
CA THR A 65 -21.80 33.97 -6.64
C THR A 65 -20.98 33.96 -7.93
N THR A 66 -21.18 34.99 -8.69
CA THR A 66 -20.67 35.30 -10.01
C THR A 66 -19.15 35.57 -9.98
N GLN A 67 -18.42 34.98 -10.92
CA GLN A 67 -17.00 35.21 -11.17
C GLN A 67 -16.79 36.49 -12.02
N PRO A 68 -15.77 37.32 -11.77
CA PRO A 68 -15.36 38.35 -12.71
C PRO A 68 -14.36 37.81 -13.74
N GLN A 69 -14.64 38.06 -14.99
CA GLN A 69 -13.73 37.87 -16.13
C GLN A 69 -12.56 38.87 -16.05
N THR A 70 -11.33 38.37 -16.17
CA THR A 70 -10.15 39.18 -16.45
C THR A 70 -9.61 38.94 -17.86
N LYS A 71 -9.30 40.04 -18.50
CA LYS A 71 -8.92 40.28 -19.92
C LYS A 71 -7.73 39.45 -20.39
N ALA A 72 -7.83 39.05 -21.66
CA ALA A 72 -6.76 38.47 -22.46
C ALA A 72 -5.56 39.43 -22.62
N THR A 73 -4.36 38.89 -22.42
CA THR A 73 -3.10 39.52 -22.82
C THR A 73 -2.48 38.75 -23.97
N LYS A 74 -2.00 39.51 -24.93
CA LYS A 74 -1.53 39.25 -26.27
C LYS A 74 -0.43 38.21 -26.36
N ALA A 75 -0.58 37.23 -27.26
CA ALA A 75 0.36 36.18 -27.55
C ALA A 75 1.68 36.71 -28.18
N THR A 76 2.81 36.32 -27.58
CA THR A 76 4.14 36.42 -28.21
C THR A 76 4.45 35.07 -28.84
N LYS A 77 4.75 35.12 -30.14
CA LYS A 77 5.04 33.97 -30.98
C LYS A 77 6.45 33.42 -30.64
N ALA A 78 6.52 32.32 -29.90
CA ALA A 78 7.77 31.59 -29.69
C ALA A 78 7.87 30.45 -30.72
N THR A 79 8.94 30.45 -31.46
CA THR A 79 9.33 29.40 -32.41
C THR A 79 9.71 28.15 -31.64
N THR A 80 8.88 27.13 -31.73
CA THR A 80 9.12 25.84 -31.10
C THR A 80 9.96 24.98 -32.03
N GLN A 81 11.21 24.76 -31.68
CA GLN A 81 11.99 23.62 -32.22
C GLN A 81 11.38 22.33 -31.60
N PRO A 82 11.22 21.26 -32.35
CA PRO A 82 10.79 19.98 -31.79
C PRO A 82 11.95 19.40 -30.97
N VAL A 83 11.81 19.49 -29.66
CA VAL A 83 12.64 18.70 -28.74
C VAL A 83 12.08 17.29 -28.80
N THR A 84 12.78 16.40 -29.49
CA THR A 84 12.54 14.97 -29.41
C THR A 84 12.94 14.53 -27.99
N THR A 85 12.00 14.55 -27.07
CA THR A 85 12.19 13.97 -25.74
C THR A 85 12.18 12.45 -25.93
N THR A 86 13.35 11.85 -26.08
CA THR A 86 13.51 10.41 -25.92
C THR A 86 13.21 10.13 -24.45
N GLN A 87 11.99 9.69 -24.17
CA GLN A 87 11.59 9.27 -22.85
C GLN A 87 12.42 8.03 -22.51
N ALA A 88 13.44 8.21 -21.67
CA ALA A 88 14.23 7.10 -21.16
C ALA A 88 13.28 6.18 -20.39
N THR A 89 13.04 4.99 -20.94
CA THR A 89 12.31 3.94 -20.26
C THR A 89 13.16 3.52 -19.08
N VAL A 90 12.74 3.89 -17.87
CA VAL A 90 13.41 3.44 -16.66
C VAL A 90 13.15 1.94 -16.52
N PRO A 91 14.18 1.08 -16.48
CA PRO A 91 13.96 -0.35 -16.35
C PRO A 91 13.28 -0.64 -15.01
N PHE A 92 12.25 -1.49 -15.05
CA PHE A 92 11.62 -1.98 -13.82
C PHE A 92 12.64 -2.72 -12.96
N ALA A 93 12.61 -2.45 -11.65
CA ALA A 93 13.39 -3.24 -10.70
C ALA A 93 12.91 -4.71 -10.73
N THR A 94 13.84 -5.61 -10.82
CA THR A 94 13.60 -7.07 -10.79
C THR A 94 14.27 -7.67 -9.57
N ALA A 95 13.66 -8.72 -9.01
CA ALA A 95 14.28 -9.45 -7.94
C ALA A 95 15.62 -10.03 -8.39
N ILE A 96 16.65 -9.90 -7.56
CA ILE A 96 17.93 -10.53 -7.80
C ILE A 96 17.72 -12.05 -7.70
N PRO A 97 18.10 -12.84 -8.73
CA PRO A 97 17.94 -14.28 -8.65
C PRO A 97 18.66 -14.84 -7.42
N PRO A 98 18.04 -15.72 -6.64
CA PRO A 98 18.69 -16.33 -5.49
C PRO A 98 19.88 -17.19 -5.92
N LYS A 99 20.95 -17.16 -5.13
CA LYS A 99 22.17 -17.97 -5.38
C LYS A 99 21.93 -19.44 -5.12
N GLU A 100 20.97 -19.75 -4.25
CA GLU A 100 20.59 -21.08 -3.82
C GLU A 100 19.09 -21.29 -3.92
N PRO A 101 18.59 -22.54 -4.03
CA PRO A 101 17.18 -22.82 -4.00
C PRO A 101 16.52 -22.21 -2.77
N VAL A 102 15.44 -21.45 -2.98
CA VAL A 102 14.73 -20.79 -1.88
C VAL A 102 13.81 -21.80 -1.20
N ASP A 103 13.94 -21.92 0.11
CA ASP A 103 13.02 -22.69 0.93
C ASP A 103 11.81 -21.84 1.32
N TYR A 104 10.78 -21.86 0.49
CA TYR A 104 9.52 -21.16 0.76
C TYR A 104 8.75 -21.80 1.91
N GLN A 105 8.89 -23.14 2.09
CA GLN A 105 8.17 -23.85 3.15
C GLN A 105 8.63 -23.37 4.53
N SER A 106 9.93 -23.17 4.72
CA SER A 106 10.45 -22.68 6.00
C SER A 106 9.92 -21.29 6.36
N GLN A 107 9.71 -20.42 5.37
CA GLN A 107 9.09 -19.10 5.61
C GLN A 107 7.62 -19.27 6.05
N TRP A 108 6.86 -20.15 5.42
CA TRP A 108 5.48 -20.41 5.82
C TRP A 108 5.36 -21.08 7.18
N ASP A 109 6.27 -22.02 7.51
CA ASP A 109 6.31 -22.68 8.81
C ASP A 109 6.71 -21.71 9.93
N ALA A 110 7.51 -20.69 9.61
CA ALA A 110 7.82 -19.59 10.52
C ALA A 110 6.64 -18.61 10.73
N GLY A 111 5.55 -18.75 9.95
CA GLY A 111 4.33 -17.98 10.10
C GLY A 111 4.16 -16.83 9.11
N TYR A 112 5.10 -16.61 8.18
CA TYR A 112 4.92 -15.58 7.18
C TYR A 112 3.77 -15.90 6.22
N LEU A 113 3.00 -14.87 5.84
CA LEU A 113 1.85 -15.03 4.93
C LEU A 113 2.29 -15.19 3.49
N VAL A 114 3.41 -14.57 3.15
CA VAL A 114 3.98 -14.55 1.80
C VAL A 114 5.45 -14.95 1.88
N ALA A 115 5.85 -15.97 1.11
CA ALA A 115 7.24 -16.33 0.93
C ALA A 115 7.83 -15.58 -0.28
N ILE A 116 9.09 -15.18 -0.16
CA ILE A 116 9.84 -14.40 -1.16
C ILE A 116 11.17 -15.06 -1.50
N ASP A 117 11.76 -14.67 -2.63
CA ASP A 117 13.01 -15.26 -3.12
C ASP A 117 14.24 -14.84 -2.29
N ASN A 118 14.23 -13.64 -1.73
CA ASN A 118 15.34 -13.08 -0.95
C ASN A 118 14.86 -12.64 0.45
N PRO A 119 14.50 -13.59 1.36
CA PRO A 119 14.11 -13.25 2.71
C PRO A 119 15.31 -12.71 3.50
N ASP A 120 15.08 -11.63 4.25
CA ASP A 120 16.05 -11.15 5.22
C ASP A 120 15.91 -11.95 6.52
N LYS A 121 16.82 -12.90 6.74
CA LYS A 121 16.83 -13.75 7.94
C LYS A 121 17.19 -12.98 9.22
N THR A 122 17.66 -11.75 9.09
CA THR A 122 17.99 -10.87 10.22
C THR A 122 16.89 -9.85 10.52
N TYR A 123 15.82 -9.86 9.70
CA TYR A 123 14.71 -8.97 9.89
C TYR A 123 13.99 -9.23 11.21
N GLU A 124 14.00 -8.23 12.06
CA GLU A 124 13.27 -8.19 13.32
C GLU A 124 12.64 -6.81 13.48
N CYS A 125 11.36 -6.76 13.73
CA CYS A 125 10.65 -5.54 14.10
C CYS A 125 10.13 -5.67 15.53
N SER A 126 10.45 -4.70 16.37
CA SER A 126 9.98 -4.66 17.76
C SER A 126 8.45 -4.63 17.82
N LYS A 127 7.91 -5.17 18.90
CA LYS A 127 6.46 -5.08 19.13
C LYS A 127 6.03 -3.62 19.28
N VAL A 128 5.09 -3.20 18.46
CA VAL A 128 4.43 -1.89 18.53
C VAL A 128 3.03 -2.09 19.09
N THR A 129 2.65 -1.31 20.09
CA THR A 129 1.29 -1.29 20.65
C THR A 129 0.56 -0.08 20.09
N LEU A 130 -0.60 -0.32 19.48
CA LEU A 130 -1.45 0.75 18.96
C LEU A 130 -2.39 1.26 20.06
N THR A 131 -2.69 2.55 20.05
CA THR A 131 -3.86 3.10 20.72
C THR A 131 -5.13 2.69 19.96
N ASP A 132 -6.32 2.85 20.57
CA ASP A 132 -7.58 2.55 19.88
C ASP A 132 -7.78 3.46 18.67
N GLU A 133 -7.34 4.72 18.74
CA GLU A 133 -7.39 5.69 17.64
C GLU A 133 -6.47 5.31 16.50
N ASP A 134 -5.22 4.91 16.81
CA ASP A 134 -4.27 4.46 15.79
C ASP A 134 -4.74 3.18 15.11
N ARG A 135 -5.35 2.27 15.88
CA ARG A 135 -5.92 1.03 15.36
C ARG A 135 -7.03 1.31 14.35
N ASP A 136 -8.04 2.09 14.72
CA ASP A 136 -9.15 2.44 13.84
C ASP A 136 -8.65 3.17 12.58
N LEU A 137 -7.67 4.06 12.74
CA LEU A 137 -7.06 4.77 11.63
C LEU A 137 -6.32 3.83 10.68
N LEU A 138 -5.53 2.87 11.21
CA LEU A 138 -4.78 1.89 10.42
C LEU A 138 -5.70 0.91 9.68
N GLU A 139 -6.74 0.42 10.32
CA GLU A 139 -7.73 -0.48 9.70
C GLU A 139 -8.40 0.21 8.49
N ARG A 140 -8.75 1.48 8.64
CA ARG A 140 -9.29 2.29 7.53
C ARG A 140 -8.23 2.61 6.47
N LEU A 141 -6.99 2.84 6.87
CA LEU A 141 -5.88 3.02 5.93
C LEU A 141 -5.67 1.77 5.07
N CYS A 142 -5.62 0.58 5.70
CA CYS A 142 -5.51 -0.69 4.98
C CYS A 142 -6.62 -0.86 3.94
N MET A 143 -7.86 -0.50 4.30
CA MET A 143 -8.98 -0.54 3.37
C MET A 143 -8.81 0.47 2.23
N GLY A 144 -8.35 1.68 2.53
CA GLY A 144 -8.17 2.75 1.54
C GLY A 144 -7.00 2.54 0.59
N GLU A 145 -5.91 1.92 1.07
CA GLU A 145 -4.72 1.68 0.26
C GLU A 145 -4.83 0.39 -0.56
N PHE A 146 -5.30 -0.70 0.04
CA PHE A 146 -5.31 -2.00 -0.64
C PHE A 146 -6.47 -2.92 -0.17
N GLY A 147 -7.66 -2.37 0.05
CA GLY A 147 -8.83 -3.16 0.44
C GLY A 147 -9.20 -4.27 -0.55
N SER A 148 -8.91 -4.09 -1.85
CA SER A 148 -9.08 -5.13 -2.88
C SER A 148 -8.08 -6.29 -2.75
N GLY A 149 -6.98 -6.11 -2.04
CA GLY A 149 -5.97 -7.14 -1.79
C GLY A 149 -6.36 -8.17 -0.74
N GLY A 150 -7.53 -8.00 -0.11
CA GLY A 150 -8.01 -8.87 0.95
C GLY A 150 -7.10 -8.86 2.19
N PHE A 151 -7.18 -9.92 3.01
CA PHE A 151 -6.38 -10.05 4.23
C PHE A 151 -4.86 -9.89 3.99
N ILE A 152 -4.32 -10.49 2.93
CA ILE A 152 -2.88 -10.43 2.64
C ILE A 152 -2.47 -9.00 2.23
N GLY A 153 -3.24 -8.36 1.35
CA GLY A 153 -2.98 -6.98 0.95
C GLY A 153 -3.00 -6.03 2.14
N ALA A 154 -4.01 -6.16 3.00
CA ALA A 154 -4.12 -5.39 4.24
C ALA A 154 -2.95 -5.66 5.20
N ALA A 155 -2.49 -6.92 5.34
CA ALA A 155 -1.36 -7.28 6.19
C ALA A 155 -0.03 -6.70 5.67
N LEU A 156 0.18 -6.66 4.36
CA LEU A 156 1.36 -6.01 3.77
C LEU A 156 1.37 -4.49 4.03
N ILE A 157 0.21 -3.82 3.95
CA ILE A 157 0.07 -2.41 4.32
C ILE A 157 0.33 -2.21 5.82
N ALA A 158 -0.28 -3.05 6.68
CA ALA A 158 -0.10 -2.96 8.13
C ALA A 158 1.37 -3.17 8.52
N GLN A 159 2.07 -4.15 7.89
CA GLN A 159 3.50 -4.35 8.11
C GLN A 159 4.31 -3.13 7.66
N SER A 160 4.03 -2.52 6.51
CA SER A 160 4.78 -1.34 6.07
C SER A 160 4.63 -0.15 7.01
N VAL A 161 3.47 0.00 7.67
CA VAL A 161 3.26 1.01 8.72
C VAL A 161 4.04 0.64 9.99
N LYS A 162 4.00 -0.63 10.42
CA LYS A 162 4.78 -1.13 11.57
C LYS A 162 6.28 -0.93 11.35
N ASP A 163 6.78 -1.24 10.15
CA ASP A 163 8.18 -1.04 9.78
C ASP A 163 8.58 0.44 9.81
N ALA A 164 7.73 1.33 9.32
CA ALA A 164 7.98 2.76 9.40
C ALA A 164 8.03 3.26 10.87
N MET A 165 7.16 2.74 11.75
CA MET A 165 7.20 3.06 13.18
C MET A 165 8.48 2.53 13.84
N CYS A 166 8.91 1.30 13.50
CA CYS A 166 10.10 0.67 14.08
C CYS A 166 11.41 1.30 13.59
N PHE A 167 11.56 1.48 12.28
CA PHE A 167 12.86 1.80 11.66
C PHE A 167 13.05 3.30 11.39
N ASP A 168 11.96 4.06 11.25
CA ASP A 168 12.00 5.52 11.08
C ASP A 168 11.56 6.27 12.37
N GLY A 169 11.08 5.51 13.39
CA GLY A 169 10.76 6.06 14.70
C GLY A 169 9.48 6.90 14.75
N TYR A 170 8.55 6.71 13.81
CA TYR A 170 7.27 7.41 13.86
C TYR A 170 6.43 6.96 15.05
N PRO A 171 5.94 7.87 15.90
CA PRO A 171 5.27 7.50 17.15
C PRO A 171 3.82 7.06 16.98
N THR A 172 3.17 7.42 15.86
CA THR A 172 1.73 7.18 15.61
C THR A 172 1.46 6.82 14.16
N VAL A 173 0.34 6.16 13.90
CA VAL A 173 -0.13 5.87 12.53
C VAL A 173 -0.37 7.17 11.76
N ALA A 174 -0.91 8.21 12.41
CA ALA A 174 -1.10 9.52 11.77
C ALA A 174 0.22 10.12 11.29
N SER A 175 1.29 10.02 12.09
CA SER A 175 2.62 10.50 11.68
C SER A 175 3.21 9.70 10.52
N VAL A 176 2.96 8.39 10.46
CA VAL A 176 3.35 7.56 9.31
C VAL A 176 2.60 8.01 8.06
N ILE A 177 1.27 8.19 8.14
CA ILE A 177 0.45 8.64 7.00
C ILE A 177 0.99 9.96 6.43
N GLU A 178 1.24 10.94 7.30
CA GLU A 178 1.72 12.26 6.90
C GLU A 178 3.11 12.22 6.25
N ASN A 179 4.06 11.57 6.92
CA ASN A 179 5.46 11.60 6.50
C ASN A 179 5.80 10.59 5.41
N CYS A 180 5.08 9.49 5.34
CA CYS A 180 5.21 8.48 4.28
C CYS A 180 4.27 8.73 3.10
N HIS A 181 3.46 9.79 3.16
CA HIS A 181 2.58 10.25 2.09
C HIS A 181 1.57 9.18 1.62
N TYR A 182 1.00 8.43 2.56
CA TYR A 182 -0.13 7.56 2.25
C TYR A 182 -1.31 8.37 1.74
N THR A 183 -1.93 7.93 0.66
CA THR A 183 -3.03 8.65 -0.01
C THR A 183 -4.37 7.93 0.04
N GLY A 184 -4.39 6.68 0.52
CA GLY A 184 -5.61 5.90 0.72
C GLY A 184 -6.58 6.63 1.63
N SER A 185 -7.86 6.58 1.27
CA SER A 185 -8.89 7.28 2.03
C SER A 185 -9.12 6.62 3.38
N THR A 186 -8.83 7.34 4.46
CA THR A 186 -9.18 6.92 5.83
C THR A 186 -10.61 7.31 6.24
N LYS A 187 -11.40 7.89 5.30
CA LYS A 187 -12.80 8.28 5.55
C LYS A 187 -13.81 7.19 5.22
N ILE A 188 -13.36 6.11 4.58
CA ILE A 188 -14.17 4.92 4.30
C ILE A 188 -14.17 4.00 5.52
N GLY A 189 -15.20 3.13 5.61
CA GLY A 189 -15.22 2.09 6.63
C GLY A 189 -14.13 1.05 6.42
N THR A 190 -13.88 0.24 7.44
CA THR A 190 -13.03 -0.93 7.36
C THR A 190 -13.84 -2.19 7.05
N ASN A 191 -13.17 -3.31 6.81
CA ASN A 191 -13.79 -4.63 6.69
C ASN A 191 -13.10 -5.64 7.62
N GLN A 192 -13.67 -6.84 7.73
CA GLN A 192 -13.16 -7.87 8.63
C GLN A 192 -11.72 -8.31 8.27
N GLU A 193 -11.36 -8.31 7.00
CA GLU A 193 -10.01 -8.70 6.55
C GLU A 193 -8.97 -7.67 6.99
N CYS A 194 -9.30 -6.37 6.94
CA CYS A 194 -8.41 -5.31 7.43
C CYS A 194 -8.25 -5.38 8.96
N ILE A 195 -9.34 -5.62 9.71
CA ILE A 195 -9.31 -5.79 11.17
C ILE A 195 -8.40 -6.96 11.55
N GLN A 196 -8.59 -8.12 10.91
CA GLN A 196 -7.78 -9.32 11.15
C GLN A 196 -6.32 -9.12 10.78
N ALA A 197 -6.04 -8.39 9.68
CA ALA A 197 -4.68 -8.09 9.25
C ALA A 197 -3.94 -7.21 10.26
N VAL A 198 -4.59 -6.16 10.77
CA VAL A 198 -4.00 -5.31 11.80
C VAL A 198 -3.76 -6.09 13.09
N SER A 199 -4.72 -6.94 13.51
CA SER A 199 -4.53 -7.82 14.68
C SER A 199 -3.36 -8.79 14.48
N TYR A 200 -3.23 -9.41 13.31
CA TYR A 200 -2.14 -10.34 12.99
C TYR A 200 -0.76 -9.66 13.11
N ILE A 201 -0.62 -8.46 12.56
CA ILE A 201 0.65 -7.73 12.53
C ILE A 201 1.00 -7.12 13.90
N PHE A 202 0.03 -6.53 14.61
CA PHE A 202 0.31 -5.75 15.81
C PHE A 202 0.03 -6.51 17.11
N ASP A 203 -1.07 -7.26 17.20
CA ASP A 203 -1.44 -7.97 18.44
C ASP A 203 -0.67 -9.28 18.56
N GLU A 204 -0.67 -10.09 17.48
CA GLU A 204 0.07 -11.34 17.42
C GLU A 204 1.56 -11.12 17.19
N ASN A 205 1.98 -9.90 16.85
CA ASN A 205 3.36 -9.50 16.54
C ASN A 205 3.98 -10.39 15.46
N LYS A 206 3.23 -10.69 14.42
CA LYS A 206 3.67 -11.44 13.25
C LYS A 206 3.93 -10.50 12.09
N ASP A 207 4.52 -11.02 11.02
CA ASP A 207 4.82 -10.24 9.83
C ASP A 207 4.28 -10.95 8.59
N ALA A 208 3.87 -10.18 7.59
CA ALA A 208 3.32 -10.72 6.36
C ALA A 208 4.41 -11.35 5.49
N VAL A 209 5.63 -10.78 5.52
CA VAL A 209 6.79 -11.23 4.75
C VAL A 209 8.06 -11.09 5.59
N GLN A 210 9.03 -11.99 5.39
CA GLN A 210 10.33 -11.97 6.08
C GLN A 210 11.27 -10.92 5.46
N HIS A 211 10.86 -9.67 5.49
CA HIS A 211 11.65 -8.53 5.02
C HIS A 211 11.00 -7.22 5.46
N ARG A 212 11.81 -6.19 5.67
CA ARG A 212 11.29 -4.84 5.89
C ARG A 212 10.62 -4.29 4.62
N ILE A 213 9.48 -3.66 4.76
CA ILE A 213 8.75 -2.98 3.68
C ILE A 213 8.71 -1.48 3.98
N MET A 214 9.37 -0.67 3.14
CA MET A 214 9.42 0.78 3.34
C MET A 214 8.65 1.57 2.28
N TYR A 215 8.50 1.02 1.07
CA TYR A 215 7.88 1.70 -0.06
C TYR A 215 6.99 0.75 -0.84
N MET A 216 5.97 1.31 -1.48
CA MET A 216 5.09 0.57 -2.37
C MET A 216 4.45 1.48 -3.40
N TYR A 217 4.10 0.91 -4.53
CA TYR A 217 3.28 1.59 -5.53
C TYR A 217 2.65 0.59 -6.50
N ASN A 218 1.63 1.03 -7.24
CA ASN A 218 1.03 0.24 -8.31
C ASN A 218 1.50 0.77 -9.68
N PRO A 219 2.30 0.02 -10.45
CA PRO A 219 2.81 0.45 -11.75
C PRO A 219 1.73 0.62 -12.82
N ASP A 220 0.55 -0.01 -12.65
CA ASP A 220 -0.58 0.18 -13.56
C ASP A 220 -1.24 1.56 -13.42
N MET A 221 -1.02 2.23 -12.28
CA MET A 221 -1.60 3.54 -11.99
C MET A 221 -0.61 4.69 -12.16
N VAL A 222 0.66 4.48 -11.81
CA VAL A 222 1.69 5.50 -11.86
C VAL A 222 3.05 4.89 -12.18
N GLN A 223 3.88 5.60 -12.96
CA GLN A 223 5.27 5.26 -13.17
C GLN A 223 6.13 5.99 -12.14
N SER A 224 6.97 5.27 -11.40
CA SER A 224 7.80 5.87 -10.36
C SER A 224 9.24 5.39 -10.45
N ALA A 225 10.09 6.21 -11.07
CA ALA A 225 11.53 5.96 -11.13
C ALA A 225 12.17 5.87 -9.73
N PHE A 226 11.62 6.61 -8.75
CA PHE A 226 12.08 6.52 -7.37
C PHE A 226 11.89 5.11 -6.81
N HIS A 227 10.67 4.55 -6.90
CA HIS A 227 10.41 3.20 -6.38
C HIS A 227 11.22 2.14 -7.13
N GLU A 228 11.32 2.25 -8.45
CA GLU A 228 12.08 1.30 -9.26
C GLU A 228 13.60 1.37 -9.02
N SER A 229 14.10 2.43 -8.41
CA SER A 229 15.49 2.53 -7.95
C SER A 229 15.74 1.91 -6.58
N GLN A 230 14.69 1.48 -5.86
CA GLN A 230 14.79 0.90 -4.53
C GLN A 230 14.99 -0.63 -4.58
N ASN A 231 15.30 -1.23 -3.42
CA ASN A 231 15.43 -2.68 -3.30
C ASN A 231 14.06 -3.35 -3.43
N TYR A 232 13.82 -4.03 -4.54
CA TYR A 232 12.57 -4.74 -4.82
C TYR A 232 12.43 -5.97 -3.94
N ILE A 233 11.27 -6.15 -3.30
CA ILE A 233 10.99 -7.26 -2.38
C ILE A 233 10.00 -8.24 -3.00
N LEU A 234 8.81 -7.77 -3.36
CA LEU A 234 7.75 -8.62 -3.93
C LEU A 234 6.72 -7.81 -4.72
N THR A 235 5.94 -8.53 -5.53
CA THR A 235 4.70 -8.04 -6.09
C THR A 235 3.55 -8.89 -5.55
N TYR A 236 2.53 -8.25 -5.00
CA TYR A 236 1.27 -8.92 -4.65
C TYR A 236 0.13 -8.29 -5.46
N GLN A 237 -0.53 -9.10 -6.28
CA GLN A 237 -1.46 -8.63 -7.32
C GLN A 237 -0.79 -7.57 -8.21
N THR A 238 -1.25 -6.32 -8.16
CA THR A 238 -0.71 -5.21 -8.96
C THR A 238 0.22 -4.29 -8.18
N VAL A 239 0.37 -4.46 -6.87
CA VAL A 239 1.19 -3.59 -6.02
C VAL A 239 2.58 -4.17 -5.82
N ARG A 240 3.58 -3.34 -6.07
CA ARG A 240 5.00 -3.66 -5.85
C ARG A 240 5.47 -3.07 -4.53
N PHE A 241 6.23 -3.87 -3.79
CA PHE A 241 6.76 -3.52 -2.48
C PHE A 241 8.29 -3.51 -2.51
N PHE A 242 8.87 -2.54 -1.81
CA PHE A 242 10.30 -2.27 -1.83
C PHE A 242 10.82 -1.93 -0.43
N ASP A 243 12.10 -2.17 -0.25
CA ASP A 243 12.88 -1.61 0.83
C ASP A 243 13.87 -0.56 0.30
N ARG A 244 14.50 0.21 1.16
CA ARG A 244 15.64 1.05 0.79
C ARG A 244 16.91 0.22 0.65
N TRP A 245 17.81 0.63 -0.22
CA TRP A 245 19.16 0.06 -0.28
C TRP A 245 19.97 0.46 0.95
N GLY A 246 20.69 -0.50 1.50
CA GLY A 246 21.66 -0.31 2.59
C GLY A 246 21.01 -0.03 3.96
N TYR A 247 21.45 -0.77 4.94
CA TYR A 247 21.22 -0.50 6.37
C TYR A 247 22.49 0.08 6.97
#